data_e9900800e33bb295b40c2e035e04507a
#
_entry.id   e9900800e33bb295b40c2e035e04507a
#
_cell.length_a   1.000
_cell.length_b   1.000
_cell.length_c   1.000
_cell.angle_alpha   90.00
_cell.angle_beta   90.00
_cell.angle_gamma   90.00
#
_symmetry.space_group_name_H-M   'P 1'
#
loop_
_entity.id
_entity.type
_entity.pdbx_description
1 polymer ?
#
loop_
_entity_poly.entity_id
_entity_poly.type
_entity_poly.pdbx_seq_one_letter_code
_entity_poly.pdbx_strand_id
1 'polypeptide(L)'
;ISQYNFAGIGATGGGVPGNSFSSVREGVRAQIQHLKAYASEVELVNECVDSRFRYVVRGCAAYVEWLGQKENPNGKGWATGKNYGGKILSILDSIKESDVEEEMFEPYKVRVKVPNLNIRKGPGTDCAKTGRFTGIGIFTIIEEAEGRGATRWGRLKSRAGWISLDYVTRI
;
A
#
# COMPACT_ATOMS: atom_id res chain seq x y z
N ILE A 1 12.39 5.84 -12.10
CA ILE A 1 13.02 4.57 -12.53
C ILE A 1 12.59 4.35 -13.98
N SER A 2 13.48 4.64 -14.93
CA SER A 2 13.16 4.63 -16.37
C SER A 2 12.87 3.24 -16.94
N GLN A 3 13.29 2.15 -16.26
CA GLN A 3 13.16 0.77 -16.74
C GLN A 3 11.96 0.02 -16.13
N TYR A 4 11.23 0.60 -15.18
CA TYR A 4 10.20 -0.08 -14.40
C TYR A 4 10.66 -1.41 -13.77
N ASN A 5 11.97 -1.59 -13.57
CA ASN A 5 12.57 -2.77 -12.95
C ASN A 5 12.83 -2.49 -11.46
N PHE A 6 11.90 -2.90 -10.61
CA PHE A 6 11.92 -2.59 -9.17
C PHE A 6 12.75 -3.57 -8.34
N ALA A 7 13.16 -4.70 -8.95
CA ALA A 7 13.85 -5.79 -8.27
C ALA A 7 15.23 -6.12 -8.84
N GLY A 8 15.73 -5.33 -9.80
CA GLY A 8 17.01 -5.59 -10.44
C GLY A 8 17.02 -6.91 -11.23
N ILE A 9 15.88 -7.35 -11.76
CA ILE A 9 15.80 -8.57 -12.56
C ILE A 9 16.75 -8.46 -13.76
N GLY A 10 17.63 -9.47 -13.93
CA GLY A 10 18.63 -9.49 -14.98
C GLY A 10 19.85 -8.60 -14.76
N ALA A 11 19.93 -7.85 -13.66
CA ALA A 11 21.14 -7.13 -13.29
C ALA A 11 22.18 -8.12 -12.74
N THR A 12 23.30 -8.25 -13.43
CA THR A 12 24.38 -9.20 -13.07
C THR A 12 25.60 -8.53 -12.43
N GLY A 13 25.49 -7.25 -12.08
CA GLY A 13 26.62 -6.45 -11.58
C GLY A 13 27.41 -5.81 -12.71
N GLY A 14 28.55 -5.16 -12.38
CA GLY A 14 29.45 -4.56 -13.40
C GLY A 14 28.81 -3.44 -14.23
N GLY A 15 27.77 -2.77 -13.77
CA GLY A 15 27.06 -1.72 -14.50
C GLY A 15 25.99 -2.24 -15.49
N VAL A 16 25.71 -3.53 -15.52
CA VAL A 16 24.63 -4.09 -16.35
C VAL A 16 23.29 -3.67 -15.78
N PRO A 17 22.45 -2.92 -16.53
CA PRO A 17 21.25 -2.28 -15.99
C PRO A 17 20.10 -3.24 -15.70
N GLY A 18 20.19 -4.51 -16.09
CA GLY A 18 19.10 -5.48 -16.00
C GLY A 18 18.03 -5.29 -17.06
N ASN A 19 16.88 -5.93 -16.84
CA ASN A 19 15.76 -5.90 -17.77
C ASN A 19 15.00 -4.57 -17.72
N SER A 20 14.32 -4.24 -18.83
CA SER A 20 13.35 -3.14 -18.89
C SER A 20 11.96 -3.69 -19.15
N PHE A 21 10.95 -3.07 -18.53
CA PHE A 21 9.54 -3.40 -18.69
C PHE A 21 8.77 -2.22 -19.30
N SER A 22 7.63 -2.49 -19.93
CA SER A 22 6.86 -1.47 -20.65
C SER A 22 6.05 -0.55 -19.72
N SER A 23 5.79 -0.99 -18.49
CA SER A 23 4.97 -0.26 -17.51
C SER A 23 5.30 -0.66 -16.08
N VAL A 24 4.85 0.16 -15.12
CA VAL A 24 4.89 -0.16 -13.67
C VAL A 24 4.21 -1.50 -13.39
N ARG A 25 3.02 -1.74 -13.98
CA ARG A 25 2.26 -2.99 -13.81
C ARG A 25 3.07 -4.21 -14.26
N GLU A 26 3.73 -4.12 -15.39
CA GLU A 26 4.54 -5.22 -15.92
C GLU A 26 5.77 -5.48 -15.05
N GLY A 27 6.48 -4.42 -14.64
CA GLY A 27 7.63 -4.54 -13.76
C GLY A 27 7.31 -5.14 -12.40
N VAL A 28 6.18 -4.73 -11.78
CA VAL A 28 5.69 -5.33 -10.53
C VAL A 28 5.28 -6.79 -10.74
N ARG A 29 4.60 -7.11 -11.86
CA ARG A 29 4.25 -8.49 -12.21
C ARG A 29 5.51 -9.35 -12.35
N ALA A 30 6.53 -8.88 -13.04
CA ALA A 30 7.79 -9.60 -13.20
C ALA A 30 8.45 -9.90 -11.85
N GLN A 31 8.48 -8.92 -10.94
CA GLN A 31 9.01 -9.10 -9.60
C GLN A 31 8.24 -10.17 -8.81
N ILE A 32 6.91 -10.12 -8.85
CA ILE A 32 6.06 -11.12 -8.16
C ILE A 32 6.29 -12.52 -8.75
N GLN A 33 6.36 -12.64 -10.08
CA GLN A 33 6.61 -13.91 -10.76
C GLN A 33 7.99 -14.46 -10.42
N HIS A 34 8.99 -13.61 -10.35
CA HIS A 34 10.34 -14.00 -9.97
C HIS A 34 10.40 -14.53 -8.54
N LEU A 35 9.80 -13.81 -7.58
CA LEU A 35 9.68 -14.27 -6.19
C LEU A 35 8.89 -15.59 -6.08
N LYS A 36 7.79 -15.72 -6.85
CA LYS A 36 7.02 -16.96 -6.90
C LYS A 36 7.85 -18.14 -7.41
N ALA A 37 8.74 -17.90 -8.38
CA ALA A 37 9.64 -18.94 -8.86
C ALA A 37 10.52 -19.51 -7.75
N TYR A 38 11.08 -18.65 -6.89
CA TYR A 38 11.86 -19.09 -5.73
C TYR A 38 11.02 -19.78 -4.67
N ALA A 39 9.83 -19.25 -4.38
CA ALA A 39 9.01 -19.69 -3.27
C ALA A 39 8.21 -20.97 -3.56
N SER A 40 7.92 -21.31 -4.85
CA SER A 40 6.92 -22.31 -5.18
C SER A 40 7.14 -22.94 -6.56
N GLU A 41 6.75 -24.21 -6.67
CA GLU A 41 6.67 -24.94 -7.95
C GLU A 41 5.31 -24.76 -8.65
N VAL A 42 4.33 -24.13 -7.99
CA VAL A 42 2.99 -23.90 -8.56
C VAL A 42 3.04 -23.00 -9.78
N GLU A 43 2.40 -23.40 -10.85
CA GLU A 43 2.38 -22.67 -12.11
C GLU A 43 1.84 -21.24 -11.98
N LEU A 44 2.25 -20.38 -12.91
CA LEU A 44 1.73 -19.03 -13.01
C LEU A 44 0.29 -19.04 -13.54
N VAL A 45 -0.57 -18.21 -12.95
CA VAL A 45 -1.94 -18.00 -13.42
C VAL A 45 -1.98 -17.07 -14.64
N ASN A 46 -1.05 -16.12 -14.71
CA ASN A 46 -0.96 -15.14 -15.78
C ASN A 46 0.26 -15.41 -16.65
N GLU A 47 0.23 -14.87 -17.87
CA GLU A 47 1.38 -14.88 -18.77
C GLU A 47 2.66 -14.44 -18.09
N CYS A 48 3.75 -15.17 -18.32
CA CYS A 48 5.05 -14.89 -17.75
C CYS A 48 5.71 -13.70 -18.45
N VAL A 49 5.91 -12.62 -17.70
CA VAL A 49 6.64 -11.42 -18.15
C VAL A 49 8.06 -11.34 -17.59
N ASP A 50 8.40 -12.23 -16.64
CA ASP A 50 9.75 -12.36 -16.10
C ASP A 50 10.62 -13.22 -17.00
N SER A 51 11.48 -12.62 -17.79
CA SER A 51 12.40 -13.33 -18.69
C SER A 51 13.42 -14.23 -17.96
N ARG A 52 13.61 -14.02 -16.66
CA ARG A 52 14.54 -14.79 -15.82
C ARG A 52 13.87 -15.95 -15.10
N PHE A 53 12.53 -16.03 -15.12
CA PHE A 53 11.72 -17.05 -14.43
C PHE A 53 12.23 -18.48 -14.70
N ARG A 54 12.52 -18.80 -15.95
CA ARG A 54 12.97 -20.14 -16.39
C ARG A 54 14.35 -20.56 -15.87
N TYR A 55 15.14 -19.61 -15.38
CA TYR A 55 16.48 -19.89 -14.86
C TYR A 55 16.53 -20.12 -13.36
N VAL A 56 15.39 -19.88 -12.67
CA VAL A 56 15.26 -20.13 -11.24
C VAL A 56 14.99 -21.61 -10.99
N VAL A 57 15.72 -22.21 -10.05
CA VAL A 57 15.37 -23.53 -9.52
C VAL A 57 14.09 -23.35 -8.70
N ARG A 58 12.97 -23.84 -9.25
CA ARG A 58 11.64 -23.61 -8.67
C ARG A 58 11.52 -24.15 -7.25
N GLY A 59 10.87 -23.39 -6.36
CA GLY A 59 10.63 -23.78 -4.97
C GLY A 59 11.87 -23.85 -4.08
N CYS A 60 13.04 -23.39 -4.55
CA CYS A 60 14.31 -23.54 -3.81
C CYS A 60 14.42 -22.60 -2.58
N ALA A 61 13.54 -21.61 -2.42
CA ALA A 61 13.53 -20.68 -1.30
C ALA A 61 12.13 -20.57 -0.68
N ALA A 62 11.75 -21.60 0.07
CA ALA A 62 10.48 -21.64 0.81
C ALA A 62 10.42 -20.62 1.97
N TYR A 63 11.56 -20.12 2.41
CA TYR A 63 11.70 -19.09 3.44
C TYR A 63 12.39 -17.86 2.84
N VAL A 64 12.05 -16.67 3.35
CA VAL A 64 12.61 -15.39 2.87
C VAL A 64 14.13 -15.36 3.03
N GLU A 65 14.65 -15.93 4.10
CA GLU A 65 16.09 -16.04 4.36
C GLU A 65 16.83 -16.79 3.25
N TRP A 66 16.19 -17.78 2.65
CA TRP A 66 16.77 -18.59 1.56
C TRP A 66 16.82 -17.86 0.21
N LEU A 67 16.29 -16.64 0.11
CA LEU A 67 16.57 -15.76 -1.01
C LEU A 67 18.03 -15.29 -1.05
N GLY A 68 18.73 -15.36 0.08
CA GLY A 68 20.19 -15.21 0.13
C GLY A 68 20.87 -16.52 -0.29
N GLN A 69 21.79 -16.47 -1.26
CA GLN A 69 22.53 -17.67 -1.70
C GLN A 69 23.37 -18.30 -0.58
N LYS A 70 23.87 -17.48 0.36
CA LYS A 70 24.70 -17.94 1.48
C LYS A 70 23.88 -18.62 2.58
N GLU A 71 22.62 -18.23 2.72
CA GLU A 71 21.69 -18.73 3.71
C GLU A 71 20.83 -19.89 3.14
N ASN A 72 20.78 -20.01 1.81
CA ASN A 72 20.04 -21.09 1.14
C ASN A 72 20.81 -22.40 1.28
N PRO A 73 20.19 -23.50 1.74
CA PRO A 73 20.85 -24.79 1.94
C PRO A 73 21.55 -25.35 0.69
N ASN A 74 21.03 -25.01 -0.49
CA ASN A 74 21.51 -25.48 -1.78
C ASN A 74 22.29 -24.39 -2.55
N GLY A 75 22.52 -23.21 -1.96
CA GLY A 75 23.15 -22.08 -2.61
C GLY A 75 22.40 -21.49 -3.81
N LYS A 76 21.07 -21.76 -3.92
CA LYS A 76 20.24 -21.40 -5.07
C LYS A 76 19.39 -20.15 -4.86
N GLY A 77 19.72 -19.32 -3.87
CA GLY A 77 19.04 -18.06 -3.60
C GLY A 77 19.21 -17.01 -4.70
N TRP A 78 18.43 -15.94 -4.61
CA TRP A 78 18.44 -14.83 -5.58
C TRP A 78 19.73 -13.98 -5.49
N ALA A 79 20.11 -13.57 -4.28
CA ALA A 79 21.19 -12.60 -4.08
C ALA A 79 22.41 -13.21 -3.39
N THR A 80 23.59 -12.75 -3.79
CA THR A 80 24.89 -13.18 -3.22
C THR A 80 25.26 -12.46 -1.90
N GLY A 81 24.56 -11.36 -1.59
CA GLY A 81 24.81 -10.56 -0.38
C GLY A 81 24.51 -11.33 0.88
N LYS A 82 25.39 -11.23 1.89
CA LYS A 82 25.19 -11.85 3.21
C LYS A 82 23.92 -11.30 3.87
N ASN A 83 23.15 -12.21 4.50
CA ASN A 83 21.92 -11.91 5.23
C ASN A 83 20.88 -11.15 4.39
N TYR A 84 20.74 -11.54 3.11
CA TYR A 84 19.85 -10.84 2.18
C TYR A 84 18.38 -10.95 2.62
N GLY A 85 17.90 -12.14 2.94
CA GLY A 85 16.53 -12.34 3.41
C GLY A 85 16.27 -11.68 4.76
N GLY A 86 17.23 -11.73 5.69
CA GLY A 86 17.10 -11.03 6.97
C GLY A 86 16.93 -9.51 6.82
N LYS A 87 17.60 -8.89 5.84
CA LYS A 87 17.40 -7.47 5.53
C LYS A 87 15.99 -7.18 5.00
N ILE A 88 15.46 -8.08 4.17
CA ILE A 88 14.05 -7.96 3.70
C ILE A 88 13.10 -8.04 4.88
N LEU A 89 13.28 -8.99 5.79
CA LEU A 89 12.44 -9.14 6.99
C LEU A 89 12.51 -7.91 7.89
N SER A 90 13.71 -7.37 8.14
CA SER A 90 13.86 -6.12 8.91
C SER A 90 13.11 -4.93 8.30
N ILE A 91 13.13 -4.79 6.96
CA ILE A 91 12.36 -3.75 6.26
C ILE A 91 10.85 -4.02 6.42
N LEU A 92 10.42 -5.27 6.27
CA LEU A 92 9.02 -5.65 6.44
C LEU A 92 8.51 -5.36 7.85
N ASP A 93 9.31 -5.64 8.88
CA ASP A 93 8.96 -5.36 10.27
C ASP A 93 8.87 -3.85 10.52
N SER A 94 9.80 -3.05 9.98
CA SER A 94 9.71 -1.58 10.08
C SER A 94 8.48 -1.00 9.38
N ILE A 95 8.03 -1.60 8.26
CA ILE A 95 6.79 -1.21 7.58
C ILE A 95 5.59 -1.56 8.46
N LYS A 96 5.54 -2.77 9.01
CA LYS A 96 4.45 -3.18 9.92
C LYS A 96 4.38 -2.32 11.18
N GLU A 97 5.51 -1.94 11.77
CA GLU A 97 5.56 -1.03 12.91
C GLU A 97 5.03 0.36 12.54
N SER A 98 5.32 0.86 11.34
CA SER A 98 4.76 2.13 10.86
C SER A 98 3.27 2.07 10.55
N ASP A 99 2.76 0.91 10.09
CA ASP A 99 1.33 0.70 9.81
C ASP A 99 0.50 0.54 11.10
N VAL A 100 1.11 0.17 12.22
CA VAL A 100 0.41 0.01 13.52
C VAL A 100 0.07 1.36 14.17
N GLU A 101 0.71 2.46 13.77
CA GLU A 101 0.38 3.81 14.26
C GLU A 101 -0.78 4.49 13.51
N GLU A 102 -1.28 3.97 12.41
CA GLU A 102 -2.60 4.36 11.92
C GLU A 102 -3.67 3.67 12.79
N GLU A 103 -4.07 4.31 13.91
CA GLU A 103 -5.30 3.94 14.62
C GLU A 103 -6.41 3.76 13.58
N MET A 104 -6.81 2.51 13.35
CA MET A 104 -7.92 2.25 12.42
C MET A 104 -9.13 3.02 12.92
N PHE A 105 -9.47 4.10 12.22
CA PHE A 105 -10.59 4.95 12.59
C PHE A 105 -11.87 4.11 12.63
N GLU A 106 -12.45 3.95 13.82
CA GLU A 106 -13.73 3.28 13.98
C GLU A 106 -14.87 4.21 13.56
N PRO A 107 -15.62 3.86 12.49
CA PRO A 107 -16.75 4.66 12.06
C PRO A 107 -17.81 4.79 13.17
N TYR A 108 -18.26 6.00 13.41
CA TYR A 108 -19.29 6.27 14.43
C TYR A 108 -20.42 7.13 13.87
N LYS A 109 -21.55 7.16 14.59
CA LYS A 109 -22.72 7.95 14.20
C LYS A 109 -22.75 9.29 14.91
N VAL A 110 -23.19 10.29 14.18
CA VAL A 110 -23.47 11.65 14.70
C VAL A 110 -24.88 12.08 14.37
N ARG A 111 -25.47 12.86 15.26
CA ARG A 111 -26.75 13.54 15.03
C ARG A 111 -26.47 14.99 14.68
N VAL A 112 -26.84 15.39 13.48
CA VAL A 112 -26.85 16.81 13.05
C VAL A 112 -28.16 17.46 13.50
N LYS A 113 -28.07 18.60 14.17
CA LYS A 113 -29.24 19.34 14.71
C LYS A 113 -29.58 20.60 13.91
N VAL A 114 -28.75 20.98 12.95
CA VAL A 114 -28.93 22.17 12.12
C VAL A 114 -29.33 21.81 10.70
N PRO A 115 -30.28 22.52 10.07
CA PRO A 115 -30.82 22.10 8.76
C PRO A 115 -29.86 22.31 7.60
N ASN A 116 -28.85 23.19 7.74
CA ASN A 116 -28.02 23.67 6.62
C ASN A 116 -26.52 23.56 6.95
N LEU A 117 -26.10 22.49 7.59
CA LEU A 117 -24.68 22.24 7.80
C LEU A 117 -24.00 21.98 6.45
N ASN A 118 -23.07 22.87 6.08
CA ASN A 118 -22.38 22.78 4.79
C ASN A 118 -21.54 21.51 4.70
N ILE A 119 -21.59 20.87 3.54
CA ILE A 119 -20.64 19.82 3.15
C ILE A 119 -19.54 20.46 2.31
N ARG A 120 -18.27 20.17 2.65
CA ARG A 120 -17.08 20.72 1.99
C ARG A 120 -16.28 19.62 1.31
N LYS A 121 -15.45 20.00 0.33
CA LYS A 121 -14.58 19.07 -0.40
C LYS A 121 -13.40 18.57 0.43
N GLY A 122 -13.06 19.27 1.52
CA GLY A 122 -11.98 18.91 2.45
C GLY A 122 -12.27 19.44 3.86
N PRO A 123 -11.42 19.06 4.84
CA PRO A 123 -11.53 19.50 6.22
C PRO A 123 -11.05 20.93 6.38
N GLY A 124 -11.96 21.89 6.46
CA GLY A 124 -11.64 23.30 6.67
C GLY A 124 -12.62 24.27 6.03
N THR A 125 -12.74 25.48 6.61
CA THR A 125 -13.54 26.57 6.03
C THR A 125 -12.87 27.19 4.79
N ASP A 126 -11.61 26.96 4.57
CA ASP A 126 -10.81 27.30 3.39
C ASP A 126 -11.03 26.31 2.22
N CYS A 127 -11.55 25.11 2.51
CA CYS A 127 -11.96 24.17 1.48
C CYS A 127 -13.29 24.58 0.83
N ALA A 128 -13.41 24.39 -0.48
CA ALA A 128 -14.60 24.74 -1.25
C ALA A 128 -15.85 24.00 -0.73
N LYS A 129 -16.99 24.69 -0.68
CA LYS A 129 -18.29 24.07 -0.42
C LYS A 129 -18.70 23.18 -1.61
N THR A 130 -19.38 22.07 -1.35
CA THR A 130 -19.94 21.20 -2.40
C THR A 130 -21.25 21.72 -2.98
N GLY A 131 -21.84 22.75 -2.38
CA GLY A 131 -23.20 23.24 -2.69
C GLY A 131 -24.31 22.41 -2.04
N ARG A 132 -23.96 21.38 -1.24
CA ARG A 132 -24.91 20.50 -0.53
C ARG A 132 -24.86 20.74 0.96
N PHE A 133 -25.96 20.35 1.63
CA PHE A 133 -26.12 20.38 3.08
C PHE A 133 -26.53 18.99 3.60
N THR A 134 -26.26 18.71 4.87
CA THR A 134 -26.64 17.43 5.47
C THR A 134 -28.16 17.37 5.74
N GLY A 135 -28.79 18.51 6.08
CA GLY A 135 -30.07 18.50 6.79
C GLY A 135 -29.96 18.00 8.23
N ILE A 136 -31.10 17.96 8.92
CA ILE A 136 -31.22 17.36 10.26
C ILE A 136 -31.27 15.83 10.10
N GLY A 137 -30.49 15.08 10.85
CA GLY A 137 -30.50 13.62 10.75
C GLY A 137 -29.29 12.95 11.39
N ILE A 138 -29.21 11.64 11.17
CA ILE A 138 -28.09 10.80 11.65
C ILE A 138 -27.19 10.47 10.47
N PHE A 139 -25.89 10.71 10.66
CA PHE A 139 -24.86 10.47 9.65
C PHE A 139 -23.73 9.62 10.25
N THR A 140 -23.04 8.84 9.42
CA THR A 140 -21.86 8.08 9.83
C THR A 140 -20.63 8.83 9.41
N ILE A 141 -19.71 9.04 10.36
CA ILE A 141 -18.36 9.58 10.15
C ILE A 141 -17.40 8.39 9.98
N ILE A 142 -16.55 8.46 8.97
CA ILE A 142 -15.58 7.41 8.62
C ILE A 142 -14.13 7.88 8.70
N GLU A 143 -13.93 9.17 8.99
CA GLU A 143 -12.61 9.79 9.07
C GLU A 143 -12.75 11.13 9.79
N GLU A 144 -11.78 11.50 10.61
CA GLU A 144 -11.67 12.82 11.22
C GLU A 144 -10.37 13.50 10.79
N ALA A 145 -10.40 14.82 10.72
CA ALA A 145 -9.21 15.62 10.46
C ALA A 145 -9.30 16.97 11.16
N GLU A 146 -8.16 17.56 11.43
CA GLU A 146 -8.03 18.96 11.81
C GLU A 146 -8.23 19.84 10.58
N GLY A 147 -8.73 21.05 10.80
CA GLY A 147 -8.91 22.01 9.72
C GLY A 147 -9.43 23.33 10.23
N ARG A 148 -9.25 24.38 9.43
CA ARG A 148 -9.63 25.72 9.82
C ARG A 148 -11.14 25.85 10.06
N GLY A 149 -11.54 26.55 11.14
CA GLY A 149 -12.93 26.98 11.38
C GLY A 149 -13.83 25.93 12.00
N ALA A 150 -13.29 24.87 12.56
CA ALA A 150 -13.95 23.95 13.48
C ALA A 150 -12.91 23.25 14.35
N THR A 151 -13.33 22.73 15.50
CA THR A 151 -12.47 21.93 16.39
C THR A 151 -12.03 20.64 15.70
N ARG A 152 -12.94 20.00 14.97
CA ARG A 152 -12.70 18.81 14.17
C ARG A 152 -13.64 18.78 12.96
N TRP A 153 -13.19 18.13 11.90
CA TRP A 153 -13.94 17.85 10.68
C TRP A 153 -14.16 16.36 10.54
N GLY A 154 -15.38 15.95 10.17
CA GLY A 154 -15.73 14.55 9.94
C GLY A 154 -16.10 14.28 8.49
N ARG A 155 -15.53 13.21 7.91
CA ARG A 155 -15.87 12.76 6.56
C ARG A 155 -17.10 11.86 6.61
N LEU A 156 -18.08 12.18 5.78
CA LEU A 156 -19.33 11.41 5.68
C LEU A 156 -19.09 10.06 4.96
N LYS A 157 -19.68 8.98 5.46
CA LYS A 157 -19.66 7.64 4.83
C LYS A 157 -20.20 7.65 3.41
N SER A 158 -21.15 8.54 3.10
CA SER A 158 -21.69 8.75 1.75
C SER A 158 -20.67 9.28 0.75
N ARG A 159 -19.46 9.64 1.19
CA ARG A 159 -18.43 10.32 0.41
C ARG A 159 -18.86 11.68 -0.18
N ALA A 160 -19.96 12.25 0.31
CA ALA A 160 -20.42 13.58 -0.11
C ALA A 160 -19.42 14.69 0.27
N GLY A 161 -18.57 14.46 1.26
CA GLY A 161 -17.54 15.38 1.71
C GLY A 161 -17.41 15.45 3.22
N TRP A 162 -16.95 16.60 3.71
CA TRP A 162 -16.60 16.87 5.10
C TRP A 162 -17.59 17.84 5.75
N ILE A 163 -17.91 17.60 7.02
CA ILE A 163 -18.75 18.47 7.84
C ILE A 163 -18.00 18.88 9.12
N SER A 164 -18.30 20.05 9.65
CA SER A 164 -17.83 20.46 10.99
C SER A 164 -18.50 19.61 12.07
N LEU A 165 -17.70 19.04 12.96
CA LEU A 165 -18.21 18.27 14.10
C LEU A 165 -18.68 19.13 15.26
N ASP A 166 -18.44 20.45 15.24
CA ASP A 166 -18.94 21.39 16.26
C ASP A 166 -20.48 21.52 16.26
N TYR A 167 -21.15 21.14 15.16
CA TYR A 167 -22.60 21.21 14.99
C TYR A 167 -23.31 19.86 15.11
N VAL A 168 -22.62 18.85 15.65
CA VAL A 168 -23.16 17.51 15.76
C VAL A 168 -23.04 16.97 17.20
N THR A 169 -23.76 15.91 17.49
CA THR A 169 -23.61 15.15 18.74
C THR A 169 -23.31 13.70 18.38
N ARG A 170 -22.24 13.13 18.90
CA ARG A 170 -21.91 11.70 18.76
C ARG A 170 -22.96 10.85 19.48
N ILE A 171 -23.38 9.73 18.88
CA ILE A 171 -24.40 8.80 19.40
C ILE A 171 -23.94 7.36 19.27
#